data_d3c9ac18d194b63f052e1c696c10f119
#
_entry.id   d3c9ac18d194b63f052e1c696c10f119
#
_cell.length_a   1.000
_cell.length_b   1.000
_cell.length_c   1.000
_cell.angle_alpha   90.00
_cell.angle_beta   90.00
_cell.angle_gamma   90.00
#
_symmetry.space_group_name_H-M   'P 1'
#
loop_
_entity.id
_entity.type
_entity.pdbx_description
1 polymer ?
#
loop_
_entity_poly.entity_id
_entity_poly.type
_entity_poly.pdbx_seq_one_letter_code
_entity_poly.pdbx_strand_id
1 'polypeptide(L)'
;MSTGASAFAVDFQALPVRVFSYGQRIDLGDASLEVLHTPGHTAGHVCLLERESRSLFSGDCVFTGGNVGRWDLPTGDFKQLVRSLEKLRDLEVKDLFPGHGPFTEGDAHDHIVLGLESLRGWRH
;
A
#
# COMPACT_ATOMS: atom_id res chain seq x y z
N MET A 1 -18.44 -24.19 -8.57
CA MET A 1 -17.71 -24.09 -8.20
C MET A 1 -17.06 -24.83 -7.68
N SER A 2 -16.60 -25.28 -7.52
CA SER A 2 -15.98 -25.93 -7.16
C SER A 2 -15.43 -25.95 -6.37
N THR A 3 -15.22 -26.16 -5.66
CA THR A 3 -14.65 -26.05 -5.00
C THR A 3 -14.02 -26.40 -4.49
N GLY A 4 -13.50 -26.87 -4.32
CA GLY A 4 -12.83 -27.05 -3.88
C GLY A 4 -12.32 -26.75 -3.02
N ALA A 5 -11.73 -26.82 -2.96
CA ALA A 5 -11.27 -26.22 -2.24
C ALA A 5 -12.10 -25.61 -1.43
N SER A 6 -12.91 -25.70 -1.30
CA SER A 6 -13.74 -25.03 -0.46
C SER A 6 -14.86 -24.48 -1.23
N ALA A 7 -15.86 -24.11 -0.54
CA ALA A 7 -16.97 -23.44 -1.14
C ALA A 7 -16.52 -22.13 -1.79
N PHE A 8 -15.32 -21.70 -1.45
CA PHE A 8 -14.75 -20.51 -2.02
C PHE A 8 -13.74 -20.78 -3.11
N ALA A 9 -13.60 -22.04 -3.48
CA ALA A 9 -12.73 -22.29 -4.59
C ALA A 9 -13.32 -21.65 -5.81
N VAL A 10 -12.55 -20.78 -6.43
CA VAL A 10 -12.97 -20.11 -7.64
C VAL A 10 -11.95 -20.37 -8.72
N ASP A 11 -12.47 -20.43 -9.92
CA ASP A 11 -11.61 -20.51 -11.09
C ASP A 11 -11.33 -19.08 -11.53
N PHE A 12 -10.17 -18.56 -11.15
CA PHE A 12 -9.80 -17.18 -11.46
C PHE A 12 -9.72 -16.94 -12.96
N GLN A 13 -9.49 -17.97 -13.74
CA GLN A 13 -9.47 -17.79 -15.18
C GLN A 13 -10.86 -17.57 -15.77
N ALA A 14 -11.89 -18.04 -15.08
CA ALA A 14 -13.27 -17.85 -15.51
C ALA A 14 -13.88 -16.55 -15.00
N LEU A 15 -13.23 -15.87 -14.05
CA LEU A 15 -13.75 -14.64 -13.50
C LEU A 15 -13.40 -13.45 -14.42
N PRO A 16 -14.30 -12.48 -14.52
CA PRO A 16 -13.93 -11.23 -15.20
C PRO A 16 -12.87 -10.52 -14.38
N VAL A 17 -11.78 -10.17 -15.03
CA VAL A 17 -10.69 -9.48 -14.40
C VAL A 17 -10.82 -7.99 -14.66
N ARG A 18 -10.82 -7.20 -13.60
CA ARG A 18 -10.78 -5.75 -13.72
C ARG A 18 -9.36 -5.27 -13.50
N VAL A 19 -8.91 -4.41 -14.40
CA VAL A 19 -7.60 -3.80 -14.30
C VAL A 19 -7.80 -2.35 -13.87
N PHE A 20 -7.18 -1.99 -12.76
CA PHE A 20 -7.23 -0.62 -12.27
C PHE A 20 -5.98 0.13 -12.69
N SER A 21 -6.16 1.35 -13.16
CA SER A 21 -5.04 2.23 -13.49
C SER A 21 -4.62 3.01 -12.26
N TYR A 22 -3.34 3.38 -12.21
CA TYR A 22 -2.86 4.25 -11.14
C TYR A 22 -3.57 5.60 -11.24
N GLY A 23 -3.95 6.14 -10.08
CA GLY A 23 -4.74 7.37 -10.02
C GLY A 23 -6.22 7.16 -10.19
N GLN A 24 -6.64 5.96 -10.54
CA GLN A 24 -8.06 5.65 -10.68
C GLN A 24 -8.74 5.66 -9.31
N ARG A 25 -10.02 6.06 -9.31
CA ARG A 25 -10.83 6.02 -8.11
C ARG A 25 -11.74 4.81 -8.13
N ILE A 26 -11.84 4.18 -6.97
CA ILE A 26 -12.76 3.06 -6.76
C ILE A 26 -13.87 3.59 -5.88
N ASP A 27 -15.08 3.67 -6.44
CA ASP A 27 -16.25 4.21 -5.74
C ASP A 27 -16.88 3.10 -4.92
N LEU A 28 -17.02 3.36 -3.60
CA LEU A 28 -17.60 2.41 -2.66
C LEU A 28 -18.95 2.91 -2.15
N GLY A 29 -19.55 3.93 -2.78
CA GLY A 29 -20.79 4.52 -2.33
C GLY A 29 -20.54 5.71 -1.42
N ASP A 30 -20.33 5.47 -0.13
CA ASP A 30 -20.08 6.54 0.84
C ASP A 30 -18.63 7.03 0.82
N ALA A 31 -17.75 6.29 0.20
CA ALA A 31 -16.34 6.62 0.16
C ALA A 31 -15.76 6.25 -1.19
N SER A 32 -14.64 6.81 -1.52
CA SER A 32 -13.90 6.42 -2.71
C SER A 32 -12.44 6.25 -2.38
N LEU A 33 -11.80 5.29 -3.04
CA LEU A 33 -10.38 5.01 -2.87
C LEU A 33 -9.64 5.39 -4.13
N GLU A 34 -8.52 6.05 -3.97
CA GLU A 34 -7.63 6.38 -5.09
C GLU A 34 -6.48 5.39 -5.11
N VAL A 35 -6.18 4.84 -6.28
CA VAL A 35 -5.10 3.86 -6.46
C VAL A 35 -3.80 4.62 -6.68
N LEU A 36 -2.86 4.45 -5.78
CA LEU A 36 -1.55 5.10 -5.86
C LEU A 36 -0.48 4.05 -6.16
N HIS A 37 0.31 4.29 -7.19
CA HIS A 37 1.43 3.41 -7.51
C HIS A 37 2.56 3.68 -6.51
N THR A 38 2.94 2.67 -5.75
CA THR A 38 3.98 2.77 -4.73
C THR A 38 4.96 1.61 -4.87
N PRO A 39 5.75 1.60 -5.94
CA PRO A 39 6.67 0.49 -6.19
C PRO A 39 7.85 0.53 -5.21
N GLY A 40 8.49 -0.61 -5.06
CA GLY A 40 9.67 -0.74 -4.21
C GLY A 40 9.68 -2.06 -3.48
N HIS A 41 8.59 -2.40 -2.80
CA HIS A 41 8.42 -3.76 -2.27
C HIS A 41 8.26 -4.73 -3.46
N THR A 42 7.40 -4.38 -4.38
CA THR A 42 7.30 -5.01 -5.70
C THR A 42 7.07 -3.94 -6.75
N ALA A 43 7.26 -4.28 -8.02
CA ALA A 43 7.09 -3.31 -9.10
C ALA A 43 5.64 -2.85 -9.24
N GLY A 44 4.69 -3.72 -8.94
CA GLY A 44 3.28 -3.42 -9.12
C GLY A 44 2.55 -3.00 -7.85
N HIS A 45 3.28 -2.77 -6.76
CA HIS A 45 2.64 -2.46 -5.48
C HIS A 45 1.84 -1.17 -5.56
N VAL A 46 0.67 -1.16 -4.91
CA VAL A 46 -0.18 0.02 -4.82
C VAL A 46 -0.60 0.24 -3.38
N CYS A 47 -0.83 1.50 -3.05
CA CYS A 47 -1.56 1.90 -1.84
C CYS A 47 -2.92 2.43 -2.27
N LEU A 48 -3.86 2.43 -1.34
CA LEU A 48 -5.18 2.99 -1.58
C LEU A 48 -5.39 4.15 -0.60
N LEU A 49 -5.83 5.28 -1.13
CA LEU A 49 -6.03 6.48 -0.32
C LEU A 49 -7.50 6.88 -0.34
N GLU A 50 -8.07 7.03 0.85
CA GLU A 50 -9.37 7.67 1.00
C GLU A 50 -9.12 9.11 1.42
N ARG A 51 -9.38 10.05 0.50
CA ARG A 51 -8.95 11.44 0.68
C ARG A 51 -9.74 12.21 1.73
N GLU A 52 -11.00 11.90 1.90
CA GLU A 52 -11.84 12.62 2.84
C GLU A 52 -11.36 12.43 4.26
N SER A 53 -11.15 11.19 4.65
CA SER A 53 -10.64 10.86 5.99
C SER A 53 -9.13 10.90 6.07
N ARG A 54 -8.44 10.97 4.93
CA ARG A 54 -6.99 10.88 4.83
C ARG A 54 -6.48 9.55 5.37
N SER A 55 -7.18 8.49 5.02
CA SER A 55 -6.82 7.13 5.42
C SER A 55 -6.04 6.46 4.31
N LEU A 56 -4.90 5.87 4.65
CA LEU A 56 -4.04 5.19 3.71
C LEU A 56 -4.00 3.71 4.01
N PHE A 57 -4.34 2.91 3.02
CA PHE A 57 -4.18 1.46 3.06
C PHE A 57 -2.85 1.16 2.36
N SER A 58 -1.81 0.90 3.14
CA SER A 58 -0.45 0.91 2.64
C SER A 58 0.08 -0.46 2.22
N GLY A 59 -0.70 -1.53 2.39
CA GLY A 59 -0.25 -2.86 2.01
C GLY A 59 1.08 -3.19 2.66
N ASP A 60 2.05 -3.55 1.82
CA ASP A 60 3.38 -3.91 2.30
C ASP A 60 4.42 -2.82 2.03
N CYS A 61 3.98 -1.57 1.83
CA CYS A 61 4.88 -0.47 1.56
C CYS A 61 5.47 0.09 2.86
N VAL A 62 4.62 0.46 3.80
CA VAL A 62 5.04 1.05 5.07
C VAL A 62 4.10 0.57 6.17
N PHE A 63 4.69 0.36 7.35
CA PHE A 63 3.99 -0.10 8.55
C PHE A 63 4.20 0.90 9.67
N THR A 64 3.51 0.68 10.78
CA THR A 64 3.70 1.55 11.95
C THR A 64 5.08 1.35 12.55
N GLY A 65 5.57 2.39 13.24
CA GLY A 65 6.84 2.32 13.95
C GLY A 65 8.07 2.51 13.08
N GLY A 66 7.90 2.94 11.81
CA GLY A 66 9.03 3.14 10.92
C GLY A 66 9.47 1.89 10.19
N ASN A 67 8.66 0.83 10.24
CA ASN A 67 8.94 -0.39 9.50
C ASN A 67 8.46 -0.24 8.06
N VAL A 68 9.19 -0.84 7.14
CA VAL A 68 8.87 -0.76 5.71
C VAL A 68 8.93 -2.15 5.11
N GLY A 69 8.31 -2.32 3.94
CA GLY A 69 8.39 -3.57 3.22
C GLY A 69 9.81 -3.83 2.73
N ARG A 70 10.13 -5.10 2.61
CA ARG A 70 11.42 -5.50 2.06
C ARG A 70 11.47 -5.14 0.58
N TRP A 71 12.67 -4.85 0.08
CA TRP A 71 12.86 -4.45 -1.32
C TRP A 71 13.73 -5.42 -2.09
N ASP A 72 14.11 -6.55 -1.48
CA ASP A 72 15.03 -7.52 -2.06
C ASP A 72 14.31 -8.66 -2.79
N LEU A 73 13.03 -8.49 -3.04
CA LEU A 73 12.24 -9.44 -3.85
C LEU A 73 12.58 -9.25 -5.33
N PRO A 74 12.24 -10.23 -6.19
CA PRO A 74 12.63 -10.17 -7.61
C PRO A 74 12.26 -8.87 -8.33
N THR A 75 11.15 -8.23 -7.99
CA THR A 75 10.77 -6.95 -8.60
C THR A 75 10.89 -5.79 -7.63
N GLY A 76 11.57 -6.00 -6.49
CA GLY A 76 11.76 -4.95 -5.50
C GLY A 76 12.86 -3.99 -5.91
N ASP A 77 12.84 -2.79 -5.34
CA ASP A 77 13.82 -1.76 -5.65
C ASP A 77 13.87 -0.73 -4.52
N PHE A 78 15.05 -0.58 -3.93
CA PHE A 78 15.24 0.32 -2.80
C PHE A 78 14.92 1.77 -3.16
N LYS A 79 15.46 2.25 -4.28
CA LYS A 79 15.26 3.66 -4.68
C LYS A 79 13.80 3.96 -4.98
N GLN A 80 13.09 3.00 -5.57
CA GLN A 80 11.67 3.15 -5.80
C GLN A 80 10.89 3.22 -4.50
N LEU A 81 11.27 2.40 -3.51
CA LEU A 81 10.60 2.43 -2.22
C LEU A 81 10.79 3.78 -1.54
N VAL A 82 12.00 4.32 -1.58
CA VAL A 82 12.27 5.67 -1.04
C VAL A 82 11.36 6.69 -1.71
N ARG A 83 11.29 6.69 -3.03
CA ARG A 83 10.44 7.64 -3.76
C ARG A 83 8.97 7.46 -3.43
N SER A 84 8.54 6.21 -3.24
CA SER A 84 7.15 5.94 -2.86
C SER A 84 6.83 6.53 -1.50
N LEU A 85 7.71 6.35 -0.52
CA LEU A 85 7.49 6.93 0.80
C LEU A 85 7.54 8.45 0.78
N GLU A 86 8.40 9.04 -0.04
CA GLU A 86 8.41 10.50 -0.20
C GLU A 86 7.07 10.99 -0.73
N LYS A 87 6.51 10.31 -1.70
CA LYS A 87 5.20 10.64 -2.24
C LYS A 87 4.11 10.53 -1.18
N LEU A 88 4.14 9.46 -0.38
CA LEU A 88 3.15 9.26 0.68
C LEU A 88 3.29 10.32 1.78
N ARG A 89 4.52 10.70 2.11
CA ARG A 89 4.76 11.76 3.09
C ARG A 89 4.07 13.06 2.70
N ASP A 90 4.12 13.39 1.41
CA ASP A 90 3.59 14.65 0.92
C ASP A 90 2.07 14.68 0.85
N LEU A 91 1.41 13.53 1.03
CA LEU A 91 -0.05 13.45 1.02
C LEU A 91 -0.70 13.81 2.35
N GLU A 92 0.07 13.96 3.40
CA GLU A 92 -0.42 14.34 4.73
C GLU A 92 -1.52 13.41 5.24
N VAL A 93 -1.28 12.10 5.19
CA VAL A 93 -2.25 11.12 5.66
C VAL A 93 -2.35 11.14 7.18
N LYS A 94 -3.55 10.81 7.69
CA LYS A 94 -3.83 10.78 9.12
C LYS A 94 -3.85 9.38 9.68
N ASP A 95 -4.48 8.45 8.99
CA ASP A 95 -4.69 7.09 9.47
C ASP A 95 -3.96 6.12 8.57
N LEU A 96 -3.31 5.12 9.17
CA LEU A 96 -2.53 4.14 8.45
C LEU A 96 -3.07 2.75 8.72
N PHE A 97 -3.45 2.05 7.65
CA PHE A 97 -3.91 0.68 7.71
C PHE A 97 -2.98 -0.18 6.86
N PRO A 98 -1.92 -0.74 7.49
CA PRO A 98 -0.95 -1.53 6.74
C PRO A 98 -1.45 -2.95 6.50
N GLY A 99 -0.77 -3.67 5.61
CA GLY A 99 -1.10 -5.04 5.32
C GLY A 99 -0.77 -5.99 6.46
N HIS A 100 0.17 -5.63 7.31
CA HIS A 100 0.60 -6.42 8.47
C HIS A 100 0.83 -5.50 9.64
N GLY A 101 0.66 -6.04 10.85
CA GLY A 101 0.89 -5.30 12.07
C GLY A 101 -0.26 -4.38 12.41
N PRO A 102 -0.08 -3.54 13.43
CA PRO A 102 -1.16 -2.69 13.91
C PRO A 102 -1.44 -1.51 12.98
N PHE A 103 -2.68 -1.07 12.95
CA PHE A 103 -3.03 0.19 12.31
C PHE A 103 -2.87 1.33 13.31
N THR A 104 -2.86 2.57 12.82
CA THR A 104 -2.82 3.74 13.68
C THR A 104 -3.72 4.82 13.14
N GLU A 105 -4.22 5.66 14.03
CA GLU A 105 -5.11 6.76 13.66
C GLU A 105 -4.56 8.08 14.18
N GLY A 106 -4.60 9.10 13.35
CA GLY A 106 -4.22 10.45 13.72
C GLY A 106 -2.75 10.78 13.57
N ASP A 107 -1.86 9.79 13.45
CA ASP A 107 -0.41 10.02 13.39
C ASP A 107 0.28 9.27 12.26
N ALA A 108 -0.46 8.89 11.23
CA ALA A 108 0.10 8.13 10.11
C ALA A 108 1.28 8.85 9.46
N HIS A 109 1.20 10.16 9.33
CA HIS A 109 2.28 10.94 8.72
C HIS A 109 3.61 10.71 9.47
N ASP A 110 3.57 10.69 10.80
CA ASP A 110 4.77 10.48 11.59
C ASP A 110 5.38 9.10 11.33
N HIS A 111 4.56 8.08 11.18
CA HIS A 111 5.06 6.73 10.90
C HIS A 111 5.66 6.64 9.50
N ILE A 112 5.09 7.34 8.52
CA ILE A 112 5.65 7.39 7.18
C ILE A 112 7.01 8.08 7.19
N VAL A 113 7.13 9.18 7.92
CA VAL A 113 8.41 9.89 8.07
C VAL A 113 9.46 8.99 8.72
N LEU A 114 9.07 8.26 9.78
CA LEU A 114 9.98 7.31 10.41
C LEU A 114 10.44 6.23 9.44
N GLY A 115 9.54 5.71 8.61
CA GLY A 115 9.89 4.73 7.59
C GLY A 115 10.87 5.28 6.58
N LEU A 116 10.65 6.51 6.14
CA LEU A 116 11.54 7.15 5.19
C LEU A 116 12.93 7.38 5.79
N GLU A 117 12.98 7.83 7.04
CA GLU A 117 14.26 8.00 7.74
C GLU A 117 14.99 6.68 7.90
N SER A 118 14.26 5.61 8.21
CA SER A 118 14.83 4.28 8.31
C SER A 118 15.48 3.85 7.01
N LEU A 119 14.81 4.07 5.88
CA LEU A 119 15.37 3.75 4.57
C LEU A 119 16.61 4.58 4.27
N ARG A 120 16.57 5.87 4.55
CA ARG A 120 17.70 6.76 4.26
C ARG A 120 18.91 6.45 5.13
N GLY A 121 18.70 5.85 6.31
CA GLY A 121 19.79 5.42 7.16
C GLY A 121 20.37 4.06 6.78
N TRP A 122 19.76 3.38 5.84
CA TRP A 122 20.22 2.05 5.44
C TRP A 122 21.55 2.15 4.67
N ARG A 123 22.48 1.24 4.98
CA ARG A 123 23.77 1.16 4.29
C ARG A 123 23.87 -0.20 3.61
N HIS A 124 24.09 -0.17 2.32
CA HIS A 124 24.22 -1.37 1.51
C HIS A 124 25.62 -1.93 1.58
#